data_09da9627ba25b8db5a3ba889a054fd0f
#
_entry.id   09da9627ba25b8db5a3ba889a054fd0f
#
_cell.length_a   1.000
_cell.length_b   1.000
_cell.length_c   1.000
_cell.angle_alpha   90.00
_cell.angle_beta   90.00
_cell.angle_gamma   90.00
#
_symmetry.space_group_name_H-M   'P 1'
#
loop_
_entity.id
_entity.type
_entity.pdbx_description
1 polymer ?
#
loop_
_entity_poly.entity_id
_entity_poly.type
_entity_poly.pdbx_seq_one_letter_code
_entity_poly.pdbx_strand_id
1 'polypeptide(L)'
;MKKAILLIYTLFSLTAFSQFCPYLGPDQYLPCGVGSTTLTADFSQCGPGGGNPNQTTAYGVTQIPFVNQTNNGTLLQMSDDSQQGPLPIGFTFCFYGNTYTQFYIGSNGWISFSPNQPTTYTSSPIPAAGTPVNSILGAWQDWHPGIGGQIRYQVQGTAPCRKLVVSWISVPFFSCTSVNGTFHIILYESTNVIEVHIQSKQFCAWANGTATQGIQNANATQAVAVPGRNSAQWTANNDGRRWTPSGPPVVPTPTWYQVGNPNPIGTGNSITVSPPPAGANYTCQLVYPTCNAGWNSCNATPGSNGPDTVFVQPGPPNLPPPTVVQTNPLCPGSCDGSISVTPVGGNPPFIINWGNSSQLSLTNLCAGNYNY
;
A
#
# COMPACT_ATOMS: atom_id res chain seq x y z
N MET A 1 2.13 -64.17 -9.13
CA MET A 1 3.14 -63.12 -8.91
C MET A 1 2.47 -61.75 -9.18
N LYS A 2 2.02 -61.08 -8.11
CA LYS A 2 1.41 -59.75 -8.19
C LYS A 2 2.53 -58.73 -7.99
N LYS A 3 2.83 -57.92 -9.03
CA LYS A 3 3.76 -56.79 -8.91
C LYS A 3 3.04 -55.62 -8.25
N ALA A 4 3.47 -55.24 -7.03
CA ALA A 4 3.06 -54.00 -6.38
C ALA A 4 3.87 -52.84 -6.99
N ILE A 5 3.19 -51.87 -7.59
CA ILE A 5 3.78 -50.61 -8.03
C ILE A 5 3.76 -49.68 -6.83
N LEU A 6 4.95 -49.37 -6.31
CA LEU A 6 5.14 -48.38 -5.24
C LEU A 6 5.14 -46.97 -5.87
N LEU A 7 4.05 -46.24 -5.70
CA LEU A 7 3.97 -44.85 -6.11
C LEU A 7 4.64 -44.00 -5.01
N ILE A 8 5.85 -43.52 -5.30
CA ILE A 8 6.53 -42.54 -4.43
C ILE A 8 5.94 -41.16 -4.74
N TYR A 9 5.05 -40.69 -3.86
CA TYR A 9 4.65 -39.29 -3.84
C TYR A 9 5.79 -38.49 -3.20
N THR A 10 6.57 -37.79 -4.01
CA THR A 10 7.43 -36.73 -3.52
C THR A 10 6.53 -35.55 -3.14
N LEU A 11 6.28 -35.40 -1.85
CA LEU A 11 5.75 -34.17 -1.29
C LEU A 11 6.82 -33.07 -1.49
N PHE A 12 6.62 -32.24 -2.52
CA PHE A 12 7.26 -30.95 -2.54
C PHE A 12 6.58 -30.11 -1.44
N SER A 13 7.22 -29.96 -0.30
CA SER A 13 6.89 -28.93 0.66
C SER A 13 7.20 -27.60 -0.03
N LEU A 14 6.15 -26.95 -0.56
CA LEU A 14 6.20 -25.55 -0.89
C LEU A 14 6.37 -24.81 0.45
N THR A 15 7.61 -24.53 0.82
CA THR A 15 7.91 -23.50 1.80
C THR A 15 7.44 -22.21 1.17
N ALA A 16 6.30 -21.71 1.64
CA ALA A 16 5.89 -20.34 1.34
C ALA A 16 6.94 -19.44 1.97
N PHE A 17 7.91 -19.01 1.18
CA PHE A 17 8.78 -17.92 1.57
C PHE A 17 7.89 -16.69 1.71
N SER A 18 7.88 -16.13 2.91
CA SER A 18 7.32 -14.80 3.15
C SER A 18 8.07 -13.82 2.25
N GLN A 19 7.38 -13.30 1.26
CA GLN A 19 7.99 -12.56 0.16
C GLN A 19 7.89 -11.07 0.48
N PHE A 20 9.04 -10.42 0.68
CA PHE A 20 9.13 -8.99 0.83
C PHE A 20 8.86 -8.29 -0.51
N CYS A 21 8.20 -7.13 -0.45
CA CYS A 21 7.97 -6.30 -1.62
C CYS A 21 8.28 -4.83 -1.29
N PRO A 22 9.30 -4.24 -1.92
CA PRO A 22 10.29 -4.85 -2.82
C PRO A 22 11.29 -5.73 -2.09
N TYR A 23 11.94 -6.66 -2.79
CA TYR A 23 13.07 -7.44 -2.29
C TYR A 23 14.39 -6.69 -2.58
N LEU A 24 15.24 -6.56 -1.56
CA LEU A 24 16.48 -5.76 -1.62
C LEU A 24 17.75 -6.64 -1.66
N GLY A 25 17.59 -7.95 -1.66
CA GLY A 25 18.72 -8.87 -1.60
C GLY A 25 19.23 -9.11 -0.17
N PRO A 26 20.28 -9.93 -0.04
CA PRO A 26 20.89 -10.24 1.25
C PRO A 26 21.71 -9.07 1.80
N ASP A 27 21.99 -9.10 3.10
CA ASP A 27 22.90 -8.20 3.77
C ASP A 27 24.29 -8.18 3.10
N GLN A 28 24.91 -7.01 3.04
CA GLN A 28 26.18 -6.81 2.33
C GLN A 28 27.27 -6.40 3.31
N TYR A 29 28.35 -7.17 3.29
CA TYR A 29 29.61 -6.89 4.00
C TYR A 29 30.68 -6.60 2.94
N LEU A 30 31.06 -5.33 2.83
CA LEU A 30 31.94 -4.91 1.73
C LEU A 30 33.40 -5.30 1.97
N PRO A 31 34.19 -5.55 0.91
CA PRO A 31 35.63 -5.81 1.04
C PRO A 31 36.40 -4.63 1.65
N CYS A 32 37.61 -4.91 2.14
CA CYS A 32 38.51 -3.87 2.65
C CYS A 32 38.70 -2.73 1.64
N GLY A 33 38.64 -1.50 2.11
CA GLY A 33 38.76 -0.30 1.30
C GLY A 33 37.56 0.07 0.45
N VAL A 34 36.50 -0.74 0.46
CA VAL A 34 35.26 -0.45 -0.25
C VAL A 34 34.29 0.21 0.72
N GLY A 35 34.02 1.50 0.51
CA GLY A 35 33.16 2.30 1.38
C GLY A 35 31.74 2.50 0.87
N SER A 36 31.39 2.01 -0.33
CA SER A 36 30.08 2.18 -0.95
C SER A 36 29.67 0.99 -1.79
N THR A 37 28.37 0.83 -1.96
CA THR A 37 27.77 -0.19 -2.85
C THR A 37 26.48 0.33 -3.48
N THR A 38 26.04 -0.33 -4.54
CA THR A 38 24.75 -0.06 -5.18
C THR A 38 23.74 -1.10 -4.73
N LEU A 39 22.64 -0.63 -4.14
CA LEU A 39 21.49 -1.43 -3.80
C LEU A 39 20.48 -1.38 -4.95
N THR A 40 19.80 -2.48 -5.21
CA THR A 40 18.76 -2.60 -6.24
C THR A 40 17.52 -3.20 -5.62
N ALA A 41 16.37 -2.61 -5.90
CA ALA A 41 15.07 -3.09 -5.46
C ALA A 41 14.42 -3.95 -6.56
N ASP A 42 14.10 -5.20 -6.24
CA ASP A 42 13.37 -6.12 -7.12
C ASP A 42 11.87 -6.10 -6.78
N PHE A 43 11.07 -5.64 -7.73
CA PHE A 43 9.62 -5.55 -7.63
C PHE A 43 8.90 -6.73 -8.30
N SER A 44 9.63 -7.67 -8.91
CA SER A 44 9.05 -8.80 -9.67
C SER A 44 8.16 -9.69 -8.80
N GLN A 45 8.39 -9.70 -7.51
CA GLN A 45 7.71 -10.52 -6.52
C GLN A 45 6.54 -9.78 -5.82
N CYS A 46 6.26 -8.55 -6.20
CA CYS A 46 5.18 -7.76 -5.63
C CYS A 46 3.79 -8.24 -6.09
N GLY A 47 3.48 -9.52 -5.87
CA GLY A 47 2.18 -10.20 -5.97
C GLY A 47 1.41 -10.05 -7.31
N PRO A 48 0.37 -10.85 -7.56
CA PRO A 48 -0.47 -10.73 -8.77
C PRO A 48 -1.31 -9.43 -8.81
N GLY A 49 -1.21 -8.59 -7.82
CA GLY A 49 -1.69 -7.21 -7.76
C GLY A 49 -0.58 -6.18 -7.88
N GLY A 50 0.66 -6.55 -8.18
CA GLY A 50 1.78 -5.64 -8.45
C GLY A 50 1.64 -4.80 -9.73
N GLY A 51 0.47 -4.86 -10.38
CA GLY A 51 0.06 -3.86 -11.34
C GLY A 51 -0.08 -2.51 -10.66
N ASN A 52 0.43 -1.46 -11.29
CA ASN A 52 0.26 -0.11 -10.81
C ASN A 52 -1.24 0.18 -10.60
N PRO A 53 -1.65 0.74 -9.45
CA PRO A 53 -3.04 1.13 -9.27
C PRO A 53 -3.45 2.13 -10.34
N ASN A 54 -4.69 2.07 -10.78
CA ASN A 54 -5.21 3.04 -11.73
C ASN A 54 -5.51 4.36 -11.02
N GLN A 55 -5.32 5.46 -11.75
CA GLN A 55 -5.76 6.77 -11.30
C GLN A 55 -7.28 6.80 -11.11
N THR A 56 -7.73 7.57 -10.14
CA THR A 56 -9.16 7.80 -9.87
C THR A 56 -9.80 8.80 -10.84
N THR A 57 -9.16 9.11 -11.95
CA THR A 57 -9.68 10.04 -12.97
C THR A 57 -10.82 9.45 -13.80
N ALA A 58 -10.99 8.14 -13.77
CA ALA A 58 -12.10 7.40 -14.38
C ALA A 58 -12.45 6.18 -13.52
N TYR A 59 -13.64 5.64 -13.72
CA TYR A 59 -14.15 4.46 -13.02
C TYR A 59 -14.85 3.50 -13.98
N GLY A 60 -14.75 2.20 -13.69
CA GLY A 60 -15.59 1.16 -14.27
C GLY A 60 -16.54 0.58 -13.22
N VAL A 61 -17.76 0.20 -13.60
CA VAL A 61 -18.71 -0.45 -12.69
C VAL A 61 -18.87 -1.93 -13.01
N THR A 62 -18.89 -2.76 -11.97
CA THR A 62 -19.12 -4.21 -12.07
C THR A 62 -20.16 -4.67 -11.05
N GLN A 63 -20.84 -5.78 -11.35
CA GLN A 63 -21.66 -6.47 -10.38
C GLN A 63 -20.77 -7.34 -9.48
N ILE A 64 -21.07 -7.34 -8.18
CA ILE A 64 -20.40 -8.16 -7.16
C ILE A 64 -21.45 -8.88 -6.32
N PRO A 65 -21.10 -9.95 -5.59
CA PRO A 65 -21.99 -10.54 -4.60
C PRO A 65 -22.43 -9.50 -3.54
N PHE A 66 -23.68 -9.56 -3.15
CA PHE A 66 -24.18 -8.76 -2.04
C PHE A 66 -23.51 -9.18 -0.73
N VAL A 67 -23.09 -8.19 0.05
CA VAL A 67 -22.58 -8.40 1.42
C VAL A 67 -23.36 -7.48 2.35
N ASN A 68 -24.03 -8.08 3.33
CA ASN A 68 -24.74 -7.29 4.33
C ASN A 68 -23.74 -6.47 5.17
N GLN A 69 -24.12 -5.21 5.44
CA GLN A 69 -23.28 -4.29 6.21
C GLN A 69 -23.93 -4.00 7.57
N THR A 70 -23.15 -4.19 8.62
CA THR A 70 -23.54 -3.72 9.94
C THR A 70 -23.05 -2.28 10.13
N ASN A 71 -23.95 -1.39 10.51
CA ASN A 71 -23.63 0.00 10.80
C ASN A 71 -24.30 0.44 12.12
N ASN A 72 -23.53 0.39 13.21
CA ASN A 72 -23.94 0.85 14.54
C ASN A 72 -23.35 2.24 14.88
N GLY A 73 -22.85 2.94 13.87
CA GLY A 73 -22.20 4.25 14.02
C GLY A 73 -23.19 5.39 14.28
N THR A 74 -22.74 6.60 13.98
CA THR A 74 -23.48 7.84 14.25
C THR A 74 -24.82 7.84 13.51
N LEU A 75 -25.91 8.01 14.25
CA LEU A 75 -27.25 8.23 13.72
C LEU A 75 -27.38 9.69 13.30
N LEU A 76 -27.82 9.91 12.07
CA LEU A 76 -28.14 11.23 11.54
C LEU A 76 -29.65 11.47 11.65
N GLN A 77 -30.00 12.57 12.28
CA GLN A 77 -31.40 13.03 12.31
C GLN A 77 -31.68 13.84 11.05
N MET A 78 -32.36 13.23 10.10
CA MET A 78 -32.66 13.86 8.81
C MET A 78 -34.18 13.92 8.58
N SER A 79 -34.60 15.03 8.03
CA SER A 79 -35.96 15.22 7.53
C SER A 79 -36.03 14.83 6.05
N ASP A 80 -37.23 14.93 5.52
CA ASP A 80 -37.45 14.82 4.08
C ASP A 80 -36.68 15.90 3.32
N ASP A 81 -36.23 15.60 2.10
CA ASP A 81 -35.52 16.51 1.19
C ASP A 81 -34.39 17.33 1.87
N SER A 82 -33.67 16.71 2.79
CA SER A 82 -32.61 17.37 3.57
C SER A 82 -31.23 16.87 3.24
N GLN A 83 -30.23 17.67 3.63
CA GLN A 83 -28.82 17.26 3.61
C GLN A 83 -28.12 17.61 4.90
N GLN A 84 -27.08 16.87 5.23
CA GLN A 84 -26.19 17.13 6.36
C GLN A 84 -24.72 17.03 5.95
N GLY A 85 -23.86 17.77 6.65
CA GLY A 85 -22.41 17.82 6.46
C GLY A 85 -21.84 19.21 6.75
N PRO A 86 -20.51 19.35 6.76
CA PRO A 86 -19.53 18.32 6.43
C PRO A 86 -19.40 17.25 7.51
N LEU A 87 -19.28 15.99 7.10
CA LEU A 87 -19.05 14.83 7.96
C LEU A 87 -17.68 14.24 7.65
N PRO A 88 -16.91 13.73 8.64
CA PRO A 88 -15.58 13.20 8.40
C PRO A 88 -15.64 11.84 7.70
N ILE A 89 -14.82 11.65 6.66
CA ILE A 89 -14.58 10.34 6.03
C ILE A 89 -13.74 9.45 6.95
N GLY A 90 -12.85 10.06 7.76
CA GLY A 90 -11.94 9.36 8.66
C GLY A 90 -10.59 9.00 8.03
N PHE A 91 -10.45 9.18 6.73
CA PHE A 91 -9.23 8.99 5.94
C PHE A 91 -9.27 9.88 4.68
N THR A 92 -8.16 9.94 3.96
CA THR A 92 -8.12 10.61 2.66
C THR A 92 -8.70 9.68 1.60
N PHE A 93 -9.72 10.13 0.89
CA PHE A 93 -10.37 9.43 -0.21
C PHE A 93 -10.19 10.20 -1.52
N CYS A 94 -9.87 9.49 -2.61
CA CYS A 94 -9.70 10.10 -3.92
C CYS A 94 -10.87 9.78 -4.83
N PHE A 95 -11.43 10.81 -5.45
CA PHE A 95 -12.58 10.70 -6.36
C PHE A 95 -12.40 11.62 -7.55
N TYR A 96 -12.45 11.08 -8.77
CA TYR A 96 -12.21 11.80 -10.03
C TYR A 96 -10.97 12.73 -9.98
N GLY A 97 -9.85 12.21 -9.44
CA GLY A 97 -8.56 12.90 -9.40
C GLY A 97 -8.38 13.90 -8.26
N ASN A 98 -9.37 14.11 -7.42
CA ASN A 98 -9.32 15.04 -6.28
C ASN A 98 -9.36 14.29 -4.94
N THR A 99 -8.79 14.91 -3.91
CA THR A 99 -8.74 14.36 -2.54
C THR A 99 -9.81 14.97 -1.64
N TYR A 100 -10.43 14.10 -0.83
CA TYR A 100 -11.46 14.50 0.12
C TYR A 100 -11.24 13.85 1.48
N THR A 101 -11.53 14.57 2.55
CA THR A 101 -11.52 14.10 3.93
C THR A 101 -12.90 14.25 4.60
N GLN A 102 -13.84 14.86 3.89
CA GLN A 102 -15.19 15.15 4.34
C GLN A 102 -16.20 14.83 3.24
N PHE A 103 -17.43 14.54 3.65
CA PHE A 103 -18.55 14.31 2.74
C PHE A 103 -19.83 14.98 3.26
N TYR A 104 -20.80 15.09 2.38
CA TYR A 104 -22.18 15.54 2.65
C TYR A 104 -23.12 14.40 2.28
N ILE A 105 -24.25 14.31 2.96
CA ILE A 105 -25.25 13.27 2.74
C ILE A 105 -26.62 13.89 2.50
N GLY A 106 -27.35 13.40 1.49
CA GLY A 106 -28.73 13.74 1.25
C GLY A 106 -29.69 12.64 1.69
N SER A 107 -30.84 13.04 2.27
CA SER A 107 -31.92 12.09 2.64
C SER A 107 -32.29 11.17 1.47
N ASN A 108 -32.25 11.68 0.25
CA ASN A 108 -32.65 11.03 -0.99
C ASN A 108 -31.64 10.05 -1.58
N GLY A 109 -30.74 9.46 -0.73
CA GLY A 109 -29.97 8.27 -1.10
C GLY A 109 -28.65 8.54 -1.83
N TRP A 110 -27.98 9.64 -1.50
CA TRP A 110 -26.69 10.01 -2.08
C TRP A 110 -25.72 10.58 -1.03
N ILE A 111 -24.43 10.50 -1.33
CA ILE A 111 -23.38 11.28 -0.69
C ILE A 111 -22.66 12.13 -1.73
N SER A 112 -22.12 13.27 -1.32
CA SER A 112 -21.34 14.18 -2.17
C SER A 112 -20.10 14.68 -1.44
N PHE A 113 -19.05 14.99 -2.18
CA PHE A 113 -17.85 15.63 -1.66
C PHE A 113 -17.90 17.17 -1.81
N SER A 114 -19.00 17.72 -2.32
CA SER A 114 -19.26 19.16 -2.44
C SER A 114 -20.43 19.57 -1.58
N PRO A 115 -20.38 20.77 -0.94
CA PRO A 115 -21.50 21.30 -0.15
C PRO A 115 -22.68 21.73 -1.03
N ASN A 116 -23.81 22.01 -0.39
CA ASN A 116 -24.98 22.67 -0.98
C ASN A 116 -25.49 21.98 -2.25
N GLN A 117 -25.65 20.67 -2.20
CA GLN A 117 -26.19 19.90 -3.30
C GLN A 117 -27.72 20.10 -3.41
N PRO A 118 -28.28 19.95 -4.63
CA PRO A 118 -29.73 19.89 -4.79
C PRO A 118 -30.33 18.75 -3.96
N THR A 119 -31.36 19.03 -3.19
CA THR A 119 -32.10 18.02 -2.41
C THR A 119 -33.31 17.49 -3.16
N THR A 120 -33.33 17.61 -4.47
CA THR A 120 -34.44 17.20 -5.33
C THR A 120 -34.80 15.73 -5.12
N TYR A 121 -36.10 15.47 -5.00
CA TYR A 121 -36.65 14.11 -4.84
C TYR A 121 -36.73 13.34 -6.17
N THR A 122 -36.81 14.03 -7.30
CA THR A 122 -36.90 13.40 -8.61
C THR A 122 -35.53 13.08 -9.17
N SER A 123 -35.26 11.81 -9.39
CA SER A 123 -34.00 11.39 -10.03
C SER A 123 -33.95 11.86 -11.49
N SER A 124 -32.75 12.18 -11.94
CA SER A 124 -32.47 12.54 -13.33
C SER A 124 -31.30 11.71 -13.86
N PRO A 125 -31.16 11.58 -15.19
CA PRO A 125 -29.99 10.94 -15.76
C PRO A 125 -28.70 11.69 -15.41
N ILE A 126 -27.63 10.93 -15.20
CA ILE A 126 -26.26 11.46 -15.01
C ILE A 126 -25.38 11.07 -16.20
N PRO A 127 -24.38 11.91 -16.60
CA PRO A 127 -23.99 13.16 -15.97
C PRO A 127 -24.97 14.31 -16.32
N ALA A 128 -25.29 15.12 -15.34
CA ALA A 128 -26.12 16.31 -15.55
C ALA A 128 -25.84 17.38 -14.47
N ALA A 129 -25.79 18.65 -14.90
CA ALA A 129 -25.84 19.80 -13.98
C ALA A 129 -27.23 19.88 -13.34
N GLY A 130 -27.32 20.41 -12.11
CA GLY A 130 -28.59 20.50 -11.37
C GLY A 130 -28.99 19.23 -10.65
N THR A 131 -28.20 18.17 -10.73
CA THR A 131 -28.28 16.95 -9.90
C THR A 131 -27.20 17.00 -8.82
N PRO A 132 -27.21 16.11 -7.81
CA PRO A 132 -26.10 16.03 -6.86
C PRO A 132 -24.79 15.71 -7.60
N VAL A 133 -23.88 16.68 -7.72
CA VAL A 133 -22.57 16.54 -8.38
C VAL A 133 -21.49 16.12 -7.37
N ASN A 134 -20.33 15.70 -7.89
CA ASN A 134 -19.24 15.18 -7.07
C ASN A 134 -19.73 14.09 -6.10
N SER A 135 -20.58 13.20 -6.62
CA SER A 135 -21.48 12.39 -5.80
C SER A 135 -21.44 10.91 -6.13
N ILE A 136 -21.87 10.16 -5.15
CA ILE A 136 -22.17 8.72 -5.24
C ILE A 136 -23.66 8.56 -4.90
N LEU A 137 -24.40 8.09 -5.90
CA LEU A 137 -25.84 7.88 -5.84
C LEU A 137 -26.10 6.38 -5.57
N GLY A 138 -26.47 6.06 -4.33
CA GLY A 138 -26.72 4.66 -3.93
C GLY A 138 -28.00 4.11 -4.53
N ALA A 139 -29.09 4.82 -4.28
CA ALA A 139 -30.38 4.65 -4.92
C ALA A 139 -31.09 6.01 -4.82
N TRP A 140 -30.66 6.97 -5.64
CA TRP A 140 -31.20 8.32 -5.60
C TRP A 140 -32.63 8.34 -6.11
N GLN A 141 -33.53 8.55 -5.18
CA GLN A 141 -34.98 8.74 -5.34
C GLN A 141 -35.52 9.39 -4.06
N ASP A 142 -36.82 9.58 -3.97
CA ASP A 142 -37.50 10.19 -2.84
C ASP A 142 -37.61 9.25 -1.65
N TRP A 143 -36.73 9.41 -0.66
CA TRP A 143 -36.73 8.69 0.61
C TRP A 143 -37.16 9.60 1.75
N HIS A 144 -38.05 9.13 2.62
CA HIS A 144 -38.61 9.93 3.72
C HIS A 144 -38.13 9.46 5.11
N PRO A 145 -36.90 9.78 5.53
CA PRO A 145 -36.37 9.35 6.82
C PRO A 145 -37.09 10.00 8.01
N GLY A 146 -37.80 11.10 7.80
CA GLY A 146 -38.55 11.80 8.85
C GLY A 146 -39.73 10.99 9.44
N ILE A 147 -40.20 9.94 8.76
CA ILE A 147 -41.30 9.10 9.23
C ILE A 147 -40.85 7.71 9.66
N GLY A 148 -39.61 7.31 9.43
CA GLY A 148 -39.09 6.01 9.83
C GLY A 148 -37.75 5.66 9.24
N GLY A 149 -37.21 4.53 9.68
CA GLY A 149 -35.90 4.07 9.31
C GLY A 149 -34.78 4.86 9.99
N GLN A 150 -33.58 4.63 9.54
CA GLN A 150 -32.38 5.27 10.09
C GLN A 150 -31.36 5.55 8.98
N ILE A 151 -30.71 6.71 9.08
CA ILE A 151 -29.52 7.03 8.29
C ILE A 151 -28.35 7.08 9.25
N ARG A 152 -27.29 6.27 8.95
CA ARG A 152 -26.10 6.16 9.81
C ARG A 152 -24.82 6.19 9.00
N TYR A 153 -23.72 6.62 9.62
CA TYR A 153 -22.40 6.44 9.07
C TYR A 153 -21.40 5.96 10.11
N GLN A 154 -20.40 5.21 9.66
CA GLN A 154 -19.36 4.64 10.51
C GLN A 154 -18.09 4.39 9.73
N VAL A 155 -16.94 4.71 10.33
CA VAL A 155 -15.64 4.24 9.87
C VAL A 155 -15.33 2.92 10.55
N GLN A 156 -14.99 1.90 9.78
CA GLN A 156 -14.68 0.54 10.24
C GLN A 156 -13.28 0.13 9.81
N GLY A 157 -12.63 -0.76 10.59
CA GLY A 157 -11.29 -1.26 10.30
C GLY A 157 -10.19 -0.39 10.88
N THR A 158 -8.95 -0.73 10.55
CA THR A 158 -7.74 -0.05 10.98
C THR A 158 -6.98 0.50 9.77
N ALA A 159 -6.31 1.65 9.94
CA ALA A 159 -5.47 2.21 8.88
C ALA A 159 -4.37 1.20 8.49
N PRO A 160 -4.04 1.11 7.20
CA PRO A 160 -4.54 1.85 6.04
C PRO A 160 -5.72 1.17 5.31
N CYS A 161 -6.44 0.26 5.96
CA CYS A 161 -7.52 -0.56 5.38
C CYS A 161 -8.89 -0.24 5.96
N ARG A 162 -9.13 1.03 6.29
CA ARG A 162 -10.42 1.48 6.79
C ARG A 162 -11.44 1.55 5.65
N LYS A 163 -12.71 1.46 6.03
CA LYS A 163 -13.83 1.77 5.15
C LYS A 163 -14.82 2.70 5.85
N LEU A 164 -15.35 3.66 5.11
CA LEU A 164 -16.52 4.43 5.52
C LEU A 164 -17.76 3.69 5.02
N VAL A 165 -18.70 3.40 5.90
CA VAL A 165 -20.02 2.82 5.58
C VAL A 165 -21.09 3.85 5.88
N VAL A 166 -21.87 4.23 4.86
CA VAL A 166 -23.03 5.12 4.98
C VAL A 166 -24.27 4.33 4.63
N SER A 167 -25.27 4.34 5.50
CA SER A 167 -26.39 3.40 5.44
C SER A 167 -27.73 4.11 5.55
N TRP A 168 -28.64 3.75 4.65
CA TRP A 168 -30.08 3.96 4.77
C TRP A 168 -30.69 2.62 5.18
N ILE A 169 -31.27 2.55 6.37
CA ILE A 169 -31.76 1.28 6.99
C ILE A 169 -33.25 1.39 7.19
N SER A 170 -34.00 0.57 6.46
CA SER A 170 -35.47 0.52 6.50
C SER A 170 -36.10 1.90 6.34
N VAL A 171 -35.53 2.76 5.52
CA VAL A 171 -36.06 4.10 5.26
C VAL A 171 -37.26 3.99 4.34
N PRO A 172 -38.45 4.56 4.70
CA PRO A 172 -39.65 4.55 3.87
C PRO A 172 -39.46 5.39 2.59
N PHE A 173 -40.16 5.00 1.54
CA PHE A 173 -40.33 5.84 0.37
C PHE A 173 -41.30 6.97 0.68
N PHE A 174 -41.07 8.14 0.10
CA PHE A 174 -42.09 9.18 0.08
C PHE A 174 -43.34 8.67 -0.65
N SER A 175 -44.53 8.98 -0.19
CA SER A 175 -45.82 8.55 -0.76
C SER A 175 -46.13 7.04 -0.68
N CYS A 176 -45.15 6.14 -0.73
CA CYS A 176 -45.33 4.69 -0.54
C CYS A 176 -44.83 4.25 0.84
N THR A 177 -45.36 4.83 1.90
CA THR A 177 -44.81 4.73 3.27
C THR A 177 -44.85 3.34 3.91
N SER A 178 -45.62 2.42 3.34
CA SER A 178 -45.63 0.99 3.73
C SER A 178 -44.45 0.21 3.13
N VAL A 179 -43.71 0.81 2.21
CA VAL A 179 -42.55 0.21 1.54
C VAL A 179 -41.32 0.94 2.02
N ASN A 180 -40.29 0.19 2.38
CA ASN A 180 -39.00 0.75 2.78
C ASN A 180 -37.83 0.12 2.01
N GLY A 181 -36.71 0.76 2.09
CA GLY A 181 -35.49 0.26 1.49
C GLY A 181 -34.32 0.24 2.47
N THR A 182 -33.36 -0.63 2.17
CA THR A 182 -32.11 -0.71 2.91
C THR A 182 -30.97 -0.84 1.92
N PHE A 183 -30.01 0.09 2.01
CA PHE A 183 -28.80 0.08 1.20
C PHE A 183 -27.65 0.80 1.88
N HIS A 184 -26.43 0.54 1.40
CA HIS A 184 -25.18 1.04 1.96
C HIS A 184 -24.28 1.54 0.84
N ILE A 185 -23.66 2.70 1.05
CA ILE A 185 -22.56 3.22 0.26
C ILE A 185 -21.28 3.02 1.06
N ILE A 186 -20.25 2.46 0.43
CA ILE A 186 -18.98 2.13 1.09
C ILE A 186 -17.83 2.75 0.33
N LEU A 187 -16.96 3.46 1.04
CA LEU A 187 -15.70 3.99 0.51
C LEU A 187 -14.54 3.23 1.15
N TYR A 188 -13.64 2.72 0.35
CA TYR A 188 -12.46 1.99 0.83
C TYR A 188 -11.22 2.88 0.84
N GLU A 189 -10.60 3.00 2.02
CA GLU A 189 -9.28 3.62 2.17
C GLU A 189 -8.27 2.92 1.25
N SER A 190 -7.25 3.64 0.80
CA SER A 190 -6.14 3.14 -0.03
C SER A 190 -6.50 2.75 -1.45
N THR A 191 -7.54 1.97 -1.67
CA THR A 191 -7.93 1.49 -3.00
C THR A 191 -8.82 2.48 -3.76
N ASN A 192 -9.45 3.41 -3.03
CA ASN A 192 -10.45 4.34 -3.56
C ASN A 192 -11.58 3.66 -4.36
N VAL A 193 -11.83 2.40 -4.03
CA VAL A 193 -12.97 1.62 -4.52
C VAL A 193 -14.23 2.12 -3.83
N ILE A 194 -15.32 2.13 -4.57
CA ILE A 194 -16.66 2.47 -4.08
C ILE A 194 -17.53 1.23 -4.24
N GLU A 195 -18.29 0.88 -3.22
CA GLU A 195 -19.32 -0.15 -3.33
C GLU A 195 -20.68 0.39 -2.90
N VAL A 196 -21.70 -0.13 -3.52
CA VAL A 196 -23.09 0.04 -3.10
C VAL A 196 -23.72 -1.35 -2.95
N HIS A 197 -24.18 -1.64 -1.75
CA HIS A 197 -24.88 -2.87 -1.45
C HIS A 197 -26.36 -2.55 -1.13
N ILE A 198 -27.26 -3.06 -1.92
CA ILE A 198 -28.70 -2.88 -1.73
C ILE A 198 -29.31 -4.17 -1.22
N GLN A 199 -29.74 -4.18 0.03
CA GLN A 199 -30.48 -5.30 0.59
C GLN A 199 -31.88 -5.37 0.00
N SER A 200 -32.57 -4.21 -0.07
CA SER A 200 -33.89 -4.11 -0.66
C SER A 200 -34.16 -2.73 -1.22
N LYS A 201 -34.64 -2.67 -2.44
CA LYS A 201 -35.28 -1.51 -3.07
C LYS A 201 -36.44 -1.99 -3.92
N GLN A 202 -37.64 -1.72 -3.46
CA GLN A 202 -38.84 -2.07 -4.18
C GLN A 202 -39.28 -0.96 -5.15
N PHE A 203 -40.35 -1.20 -5.88
CA PHE A 203 -40.95 -0.21 -6.75
C PHE A 203 -41.98 0.65 -5.95
N CYS A 204 -41.94 1.95 -6.19
CA CYS A 204 -42.96 2.90 -5.75
C CYS A 204 -43.27 3.81 -6.95
N ALA A 205 -44.51 3.95 -7.30
CA ALA A 205 -44.97 4.69 -8.48
C ALA A 205 -44.77 6.22 -8.35
N TRP A 206 -44.50 6.74 -7.17
CA TRP A 206 -44.21 8.15 -6.92
C TRP A 206 -43.02 8.64 -7.80
N ALA A 207 -43.10 9.88 -8.28
CA ALA A 207 -42.09 10.46 -9.16
C ALA A 207 -41.73 9.52 -10.36
N ASN A 208 -42.74 8.92 -10.99
CA ASN A 208 -42.65 7.96 -12.08
C ASN A 208 -41.90 6.64 -11.69
N GLY A 209 -41.62 6.42 -10.42
CA GLY A 209 -40.90 5.22 -9.93
C GLY A 209 -39.43 5.17 -10.37
N THR A 210 -38.88 6.28 -10.84
CA THR A 210 -37.50 6.31 -11.32
C THR A 210 -36.49 6.50 -10.21
N ALA A 211 -35.33 5.90 -10.36
CA ALA A 211 -34.18 6.09 -9.48
C ALA A 211 -32.87 6.06 -10.30
N THR A 212 -31.83 6.72 -9.77
CA THR A 212 -30.48 6.69 -10.34
C THR A 212 -29.50 6.03 -9.37
N GLN A 213 -28.71 5.08 -9.91
CA GLN A 213 -27.59 4.47 -9.21
C GLN A 213 -26.30 4.68 -10.02
N GLY A 214 -25.33 5.38 -9.45
CA GLY A 214 -24.10 5.72 -10.15
C GLY A 214 -23.21 6.71 -9.42
N ILE A 215 -22.21 7.17 -10.11
CA ILE A 215 -21.28 8.20 -9.62
C ILE A 215 -21.11 9.27 -10.70
N GLN A 216 -20.91 10.53 -10.28
CA GLN A 216 -20.56 11.60 -11.22
C GLN A 216 -19.57 12.59 -10.61
N ASN A 217 -18.75 13.21 -11.45
CA ASN A 217 -17.72 14.16 -11.05
C ASN A 217 -18.28 15.54 -10.68
N ALA A 218 -17.38 16.43 -10.22
CA ALA A 218 -17.76 17.75 -9.66
C ALA A 218 -18.37 18.71 -10.70
N ASN A 219 -17.98 18.59 -11.95
CA ASN A 219 -18.46 19.47 -13.04
C ASN A 219 -19.51 18.81 -13.94
N ALA A 220 -20.04 17.64 -13.53
CA ALA A 220 -21.08 16.91 -14.27
C ALA A 220 -20.72 16.60 -15.74
N THR A 221 -19.43 16.34 -16.01
CA THR A 221 -18.94 15.98 -17.36
C THR A 221 -18.66 14.50 -17.52
N GLN A 222 -18.52 13.78 -16.40
CA GLN A 222 -18.26 12.35 -16.36
C GLN A 222 -19.16 11.69 -15.33
N ALA A 223 -19.74 10.57 -15.69
CA ALA A 223 -20.51 9.72 -14.81
C ALA A 223 -20.38 8.24 -15.20
N VAL A 224 -20.58 7.36 -14.23
CA VAL A 224 -20.67 5.92 -14.44
C VAL A 224 -21.91 5.43 -13.71
N ALA A 225 -23.01 5.36 -14.42
CA ALA A 225 -24.26 4.78 -13.92
C ALA A 225 -24.27 3.26 -14.11
N VAL A 226 -24.98 2.56 -13.22
CA VAL A 226 -25.26 1.13 -13.41
C VAL A 226 -26.18 0.99 -14.65
N PRO A 227 -25.86 0.09 -15.60
CA PRO A 227 -26.73 -0.16 -16.76
C PRO A 227 -28.18 -0.43 -16.34
N GLY A 228 -29.13 0.30 -16.97
CA GLY A 228 -30.56 0.21 -16.65
C GLY A 228 -31.00 0.93 -15.38
N ARG A 229 -30.10 1.69 -14.69
CA ARG A 229 -30.40 2.40 -13.44
C ARG A 229 -30.05 3.89 -13.48
N ASN A 230 -30.20 4.51 -14.64
CA ASN A 230 -29.93 5.94 -14.85
C ASN A 230 -31.26 6.67 -15.12
N SER A 231 -31.91 7.16 -14.07
CA SER A 231 -33.28 7.69 -14.09
C SER A 231 -34.28 6.71 -14.74
N ALA A 232 -34.22 5.48 -14.30
CA ALA A 232 -35.04 4.39 -14.80
C ALA A 232 -35.86 3.75 -13.67
N GLN A 233 -36.89 2.99 -14.02
CA GLN A 233 -37.61 2.13 -13.08
C GLN A 233 -36.83 0.84 -12.89
N TRP A 234 -36.48 0.53 -11.64
CA TRP A 234 -35.78 -0.71 -11.28
C TRP A 234 -36.02 -1.10 -9.83
N THR A 235 -35.85 -2.37 -9.57
CA THR A 235 -35.88 -2.95 -8.22
C THR A 235 -34.56 -3.68 -7.96
N ALA A 236 -34.22 -3.87 -6.69
CA ALA A 236 -33.06 -4.65 -6.30
C ALA A 236 -33.33 -5.40 -5.00
N ASN A 237 -32.78 -6.62 -4.91
CA ASN A 237 -32.80 -7.45 -3.72
C ASN A 237 -31.46 -8.18 -3.65
N ASN A 238 -30.70 -7.96 -2.56
CA ASN A 238 -29.36 -8.52 -2.38
C ASN A 238 -28.43 -8.26 -3.59
N ASP A 239 -28.33 -7.00 -4.02
CA ASP A 239 -27.54 -6.57 -5.17
C ASP A 239 -26.31 -5.78 -4.71
N GLY A 240 -25.14 -6.15 -5.21
CA GLY A 240 -23.86 -5.47 -4.98
C GLY A 240 -23.30 -4.86 -6.26
N ARG A 241 -22.84 -3.63 -6.19
CA ARG A 241 -22.17 -2.92 -7.28
C ARG A 241 -20.87 -2.32 -6.79
N ARG A 242 -19.82 -2.41 -7.62
CA ARG A 242 -18.49 -1.88 -7.33
C ARG A 242 -18.02 -0.97 -8.45
N TRP A 243 -17.58 0.23 -8.08
CA TRP A 243 -16.86 1.13 -8.96
C TRP A 243 -15.38 1.07 -8.61
N THR A 244 -14.58 0.67 -9.59
CA THR A 244 -13.13 0.55 -9.46
C THR A 244 -12.47 1.64 -10.29
N PRO A 245 -11.44 2.34 -9.76
CA PRO A 245 -10.64 3.26 -10.56
C PRO A 245 -10.14 2.60 -11.84
N SER A 246 -10.30 3.27 -12.98
CA SER A 246 -9.94 2.77 -14.31
C SER A 246 -9.22 3.81 -15.16
N GLY A 247 -8.73 4.88 -14.55
CA GLY A 247 -7.85 5.86 -15.20
C GLY A 247 -6.50 5.24 -15.58
N PRO A 248 -5.59 6.01 -16.19
CA PRO A 248 -4.25 5.53 -16.53
C PRO A 248 -3.54 4.91 -15.36
N PRO A 249 -2.66 3.90 -15.55
CA PRO A 249 -1.86 3.33 -14.48
C PRO A 249 -1.02 4.40 -13.79
N VAL A 250 -0.91 4.29 -12.46
CA VAL A 250 -0.02 5.13 -11.66
C VAL A 250 1.33 4.45 -11.58
N VAL A 251 2.38 5.15 -12.00
CA VAL A 251 3.75 4.67 -11.82
C VAL A 251 4.25 5.18 -10.46
N PRO A 252 4.45 4.31 -9.48
CA PRO A 252 5.03 4.72 -8.21
C PRO A 252 6.51 5.03 -8.38
N THR A 253 7.03 5.88 -7.50
CA THR A 253 8.46 6.18 -7.46
C THR A 253 9.10 5.35 -6.35
N PRO A 254 10.02 4.42 -6.67
CA PRO A 254 10.84 3.75 -5.67
C PRO A 254 11.65 4.81 -4.93
N THR A 255 11.51 4.85 -3.61
CA THR A 255 12.12 5.86 -2.75
C THR A 255 12.87 5.16 -1.62
N TRP A 256 14.14 5.49 -1.47
CA TRP A 256 15.04 4.85 -0.54
C TRP A 256 15.19 5.64 0.75
N TYR A 257 15.28 4.91 1.84
CA TYR A 257 15.47 5.46 3.19
C TYR A 257 16.57 4.68 3.92
N GLN A 258 17.32 5.38 4.75
CA GLN A 258 18.10 4.75 5.81
C GLN A 258 17.14 4.52 6.99
N VAL A 259 17.09 3.31 7.52
CA VAL A 259 16.18 2.97 8.64
C VAL A 259 16.47 3.87 9.84
N GLY A 260 15.41 4.47 10.39
CA GLY A 260 15.51 5.46 11.47
C GLY A 260 15.61 6.92 10.99
N ASN A 261 15.79 7.17 9.69
CA ASN A 261 15.75 8.51 9.12
C ASN A 261 14.43 8.70 8.33
N PRO A 262 13.58 9.68 8.69
CA PRO A 262 12.33 9.93 7.97
C PRO A 262 12.53 10.56 6.58
N ASN A 263 13.72 11.13 6.30
CA ASN A 263 13.98 11.77 5.03
C ASN A 263 14.48 10.75 3.99
N PRO A 264 13.99 10.82 2.75
CA PRO A 264 14.48 9.97 1.68
C PRO A 264 15.94 10.30 1.35
N ILE A 265 16.72 9.27 1.03
CA ILE A 265 18.12 9.37 0.61
C ILE A 265 18.29 9.30 -0.91
N GLY A 266 17.25 8.91 -1.64
CA GLY A 266 17.25 8.88 -3.10
C GLY A 266 16.02 8.19 -3.68
N THR A 267 15.90 8.19 -5.00
CA THR A 267 14.80 7.61 -5.75
C THR A 267 15.29 6.78 -6.93
N GLY A 268 14.43 5.88 -7.43
CA GLY A 268 14.72 4.98 -8.55
C GLY A 268 14.90 3.53 -8.12
N ASN A 269 15.03 2.62 -9.09
CA ASN A 269 15.14 1.19 -8.83
C ASN A 269 16.47 0.80 -8.15
N SER A 270 17.47 1.68 -8.18
CA SER A 270 18.75 1.46 -7.53
C SER A 270 19.30 2.74 -6.92
N ILE A 271 20.13 2.59 -5.89
CA ILE A 271 20.81 3.69 -5.21
C ILE A 271 22.22 3.27 -4.79
N THR A 272 23.17 4.19 -4.88
CA THR A 272 24.48 3.99 -4.27
C THR A 272 24.50 4.55 -2.87
N VAL A 273 24.88 3.72 -1.89
CA VAL A 273 24.97 4.09 -0.48
C VAL A 273 26.39 4.01 0.03
N SER A 274 26.73 4.90 0.95
CA SER A 274 28.00 4.94 1.67
C SER A 274 27.70 4.88 3.18
N PRO A 275 27.54 3.66 3.74
CA PRO A 275 27.15 3.50 5.14
C PRO A 275 28.24 4.00 6.10
N PRO A 276 27.88 4.36 7.36
CA PRO A 276 28.84 4.66 8.40
C PRO A 276 29.67 3.41 8.76
N PRO A 277 30.81 3.55 9.47
CA PRO A 277 31.67 2.40 9.82
C PRO A 277 30.97 1.26 10.55
N ALA A 278 29.94 1.57 11.34
CA ALA A 278 29.12 0.55 12.03
C ALA A 278 28.13 -0.16 11.13
N GLY A 279 28.03 0.24 9.85
CA GLY A 279 26.96 -0.22 8.94
C GLY A 279 25.65 0.52 9.16
N ALA A 280 24.72 0.30 8.24
CA ALA A 280 23.35 0.83 8.33
C ALA A 280 22.36 -0.07 7.61
N ASN A 281 21.12 -0.04 8.04
CA ASN A 281 19.99 -0.67 7.36
C ASN A 281 19.35 0.31 6.38
N TYR A 282 19.01 -0.18 5.19
CA TYR A 282 18.33 0.56 4.14
C TYR A 282 17.04 -0.15 3.75
N THR A 283 16.05 0.63 3.35
CA THR A 283 14.76 0.13 2.85
C THR A 283 14.33 0.93 1.64
N CYS A 284 13.56 0.29 0.76
CA CYS A 284 12.96 0.94 -0.40
C CYS A 284 11.43 0.85 -0.29
N GLN A 285 10.75 1.93 -0.54
CA GLN A 285 9.29 2.01 -0.52
C GLN A 285 8.78 2.53 -1.86
N LEU A 286 7.63 2.03 -2.32
CA LEU A 286 6.93 2.61 -3.45
C LEU A 286 6.10 3.80 -2.99
N VAL A 287 6.51 4.99 -3.40
CA VAL A 287 5.78 6.23 -3.12
C VAL A 287 4.87 6.53 -4.30
N TYR A 288 3.58 6.57 -4.03
CA TYR A 288 2.56 6.89 -5.02
C TYR A 288 2.26 8.40 -5.01
N PRO A 289 1.98 9.01 -6.17
CA PRO A 289 1.48 10.38 -6.24
C PRO A 289 0.21 10.56 -5.42
N THR A 290 -0.08 11.80 -5.03
CA THR A 290 -1.32 12.17 -4.33
C THR A 290 -2.54 11.59 -5.02
N CYS A 291 -3.53 11.13 -4.28
CA CYS A 291 -4.70 10.38 -4.73
C CYS A 291 -4.48 8.91 -5.14
N ASN A 292 -3.29 8.38 -4.92
CA ASN A 292 -2.98 6.98 -5.19
C ASN A 292 -2.18 6.35 -4.04
N ALA A 293 -2.10 7.05 -2.90
CA ALA A 293 -1.42 6.56 -1.71
C ALA A 293 -2.20 5.39 -1.11
N GLY A 294 -1.54 4.29 -0.88
CA GLY A 294 -2.02 3.26 0.03
C GLY A 294 -2.45 1.92 -0.57
N TRP A 295 -2.17 1.68 -1.84
CA TRP A 295 -2.50 0.39 -2.46
C TRP A 295 -1.83 -0.83 -1.79
N ASN A 296 -0.70 -0.62 -1.13
CA ASN A 296 0.19 -1.70 -0.72
C ASN A 296 -0.22 -2.49 0.52
N SER A 297 -1.07 -1.93 1.39
CA SER A 297 -1.28 -2.54 2.70
C SER A 297 -2.55 -3.36 2.81
N CYS A 298 -3.59 -3.05 2.02
CA CYS A 298 -4.88 -3.73 2.11
C CYS A 298 -5.03 -4.91 1.15
N ASN A 299 -4.18 -4.99 0.12
CA ASN A 299 -4.12 -6.10 -0.83
C ASN A 299 -2.85 -6.93 -0.66
N ALA A 300 -2.05 -6.69 0.38
CA ALA A 300 -0.98 -7.61 0.75
C ALA A 300 -1.61 -8.99 0.96
N THR A 301 -1.19 -9.96 0.18
CA THR A 301 -1.49 -11.38 0.46
C THR A 301 -1.13 -11.66 1.91
N PRO A 302 -1.97 -12.39 2.67
CA PRO A 302 -1.61 -12.81 4.01
C PRO A 302 -0.23 -13.49 3.96
N GLY A 303 0.79 -12.88 4.60
CA GLY A 303 2.17 -13.35 4.57
C GLY A 303 3.18 -12.42 3.88
N SER A 304 2.78 -11.30 3.26
CA SER A 304 3.75 -10.28 2.87
C SER A 304 4.23 -9.56 4.12
N ASN A 305 5.46 -9.80 4.54
CA ASN A 305 6.18 -8.92 5.46
C ASN A 305 6.33 -7.58 4.74
N GLY A 306 6.28 -6.47 5.45
CA GLY A 306 6.43 -5.11 4.91
C GLY A 306 7.65 -4.94 3.99
N PRO A 307 8.05 -3.71 3.65
CA PRO A 307 9.22 -3.50 2.81
C PRO A 307 10.45 -4.17 3.42
N ASP A 308 11.25 -4.82 2.57
CA ASP A 308 12.51 -5.46 2.95
C ASP A 308 13.51 -4.44 3.51
N THR A 309 14.43 -4.92 4.33
CA THR A 309 15.56 -4.14 4.79
C THR A 309 16.85 -4.87 4.48
N VAL A 310 17.84 -4.16 3.97
CA VAL A 310 19.17 -4.67 3.71
C VAL A 310 20.18 -3.95 4.59
N PHE A 311 20.97 -4.70 5.34
CA PHE A 311 22.09 -4.16 6.10
C PHE A 311 23.32 -4.04 5.20
N VAL A 312 23.99 -2.90 5.24
CA VAL A 312 25.25 -2.67 4.52
C VAL A 312 26.30 -2.21 5.51
N GLN A 313 27.42 -2.95 5.56
CA GLN A 313 28.59 -2.60 6.35
C GLN A 313 29.77 -2.32 5.42
N PRO A 314 30.41 -1.16 5.53
CA PRO A 314 31.61 -0.88 4.74
C PRO A 314 32.75 -1.79 5.17
N GLY A 315 33.59 -2.13 4.24
CA GLY A 315 34.86 -2.82 4.55
C GLY A 315 35.73 -1.99 5.49
N PRO A 316 36.57 -2.63 6.29
CA PRO A 316 37.56 -1.90 7.05
C PRO A 316 38.43 -1.09 6.11
N PRO A 317 38.99 0.08 6.55
CA PRO A 317 39.85 0.88 5.71
C PRO A 317 41.09 0.04 5.31
N ASN A 318 41.55 0.21 4.07
CA ASN A 318 42.81 -0.37 3.68
C ASN A 318 43.90 0.18 4.59
N LEU A 319 44.52 -0.71 5.32
CA LEU A 319 45.68 -0.32 6.11
C LEU A 319 46.88 -0.07 5.19
N PRO A 320 47.67 1.00 5.46
CA PRO A 320 48.94 1.15 4.74
C PRO A 320 49.83 -0.05 5.02
N PRO A 321 50.78 -0.35 4.11
CA PRO A 321 51.70 -1.43 4.33
C PRO A 321 52.46 -1.27 5.67
N PRO A 322 52.70 -2.35 6.39
CA PRO A 322 53.42 -2.27 7.65
C PRO A 322 54.83 -1.83 7.42
N THR A 323 55.41 -1.18 8.43
CA THR A 323 56.88 -0.85 8.40
C THR A 323 57.65 -2.11 8.75
N VAL A 324 58.54 -2.52 7.88
CA VAL A 324 59.42 -3.66 8.11
C VAL A 324 60.85 -3.16 8.35
N VAL A 325 61.41 -3.55 9.45
CA VAL A 325 62.83 -3.30 9.77
C VAL A 325 63.52 -4.66 9.86
N GLN A 326 64.62 -4.81 9.09
CA GLN A 326 65.41 -6.03 9.09
C GLN A 326 66.87 -5.75 9.40
N THR A 327 67.49 -6.66 10.09
CA THR A 327 68.94 -6.70 10.31
C THR A 327 69.46 -7.98 9.71
N ASN A 328 70.36 -7.86 8.74
CA ASN A 328 70.96 -9.01 8.09
C ASN A 328 71.99 -9.69 8.99
N PRO A 329 72.17 -11.02 8.87
CA PRO A 329 73.27 -11.73 9.53
C PRO A 329 74.62 -11.12 9.22
N LEU A 330 75.50 -11.06 10.20
CA LEU A 330 76.81 -10.43 10.08
C LEU A 330 77.78 -11.24 9.18
N CYS A 331 77.63 -12.54 9.12
CA CYS A 331 78.49 -13.41 8.33
C CYS A 331 77.69 -14.53 7.63
N PRO A 332 78.19 -15.00 6.46
CA PRO A 332 77.58 -16.20 5.86
C PRO A 332 77.55 -17.37 6.82
N GLY A 333 76.38 -17.90 7.13
CA GLY A 333 76.15 -19.00 8.05
C GLY A 333 75.87 -18.62 9.49
N SER A 334 75.97 -17.31 9.86
CA SER A 334 75.46 -16.86 11.16
C SER A 334 73.92 -16.70 11.10
N CYS A 335 73.27 -16.94 12.25
CA CYS A 335 71.80 -16.79 12.39
C CYS A 335 71.52 -15.70 13.41
N ASP A 336 72.16 -14.56 13.27
CA ASP A 336 72.00 -13.41 14.17
C ASP A 336 71.20 -12.27 13.58
N GLY A 337 70.52 -12.52 12.44
CA GLY A 337 69.56 -11.60 11.83
C GLY A 337 68.26 -11.44 12.59
N SER A 338 67.52 -10.37 12.30
CA SER A 338 66.21 -10.12 12.86
C SER A 338 65.30 -9.41 11.84
N ILE A 339 63.99 -9.62 12.00
CA ILE A 339 62.94 -8.89 11.27
C ILE A 339 61.91 -8.43 12.32
N SER A 340 61.53 -7.17 12.23
CA SER A 340 60.41 -6.58 12.98
C SER A 340 59.42 -5.95 12.06
N VAL A 341 58.16 -6.27 12.25
CA VAL A 341 57.02 -5.74 11.47
C VAL A 341 56.19 -4.88 12.41
N THR A 342 56.08 -3.62 12.09
CA THR A 342 55.23 -2.67 12.83
C THR A 342 54.03 -2.32 11.98
N PRO A 343 52.82 -2.75 12.38
CA PRO A 343 51.60 -2.35 11.71
C PRO A 343 51.40 -0.84 11.74
N VAL A 344 50.94 -0.26 10.61
CA VAL A 344 50.63 1.16 10.51
C VAL A 344 49.09 1.29 10.44
N GLY A 345 48.49 1.83 11.48
CA GLY A 345 47.04 1.94 11.61
C GLY A 345 46.38 0.64 12.09
N GLY A 346 45.05 0.63 12.17
CA GLY A 346 44.27 -0.46 12.70
C GLY A 346 44.17 -0.48 14.24
N ASN A 347 43.42 -1.41 14.79
CA ASN A 347 43.27 -1.60 16.24
C ASN A 347 43.84 -2.94 16.68
N PRO A 348 44.72 -2.98 17.74
CA PRO A 348 45.23 -4.24 18.27
C PRO A 348 44.10 -5.13 18.82
N PRO A 349 44.32 -6.48 18.91
CA PRO A 349 45.59 -7.16 18.66
C PRO A 349 45.88 -7.40 17.17
N PHE A 350 47.14 -7.20 16.78
CA PHE A 350 47.63 -7.54 15.44
C PHE A 350 48.21 -8.96 15.42
N ILE A 351 47.88 -9.68 14.36
CA ILE A 351 48.34 -11.06 14.15
C ILE A 351 49.15 -11.09 12.86
N ILE A 352 50.44 -11.51 12.93
CA ILE A 352 51.28 -11.75 11.79
C ILE A 352 51.47 -13.27 11.65
N ASN A 353 51.41 -13.77 10.43
CA ASN A 353 51.62 -15.19 10.16
C ASN A 353 52.93 -15.43 9.42
N TRP A 354 53.96 -15.83 10.13
CA TRP A 354 55.22 -16.25 9.58
C TRP A 354 55.26 -17.74 9.14
N GLY A 355 54.13 -18.40 9.17
CA GLY A 355 54.04 -19.87 8.99
C GLY A 355 54.23 -20.64 10.31
N ASN A 356 55.29 -20.35 11.07
CA ASN A 356 55.58 -21.05 12.32
C ASN A 356 55.57 -20.15 13.56
N SER A 357 55.28 -18.87 13.43
CA SER A 357 55.26 -17.89 14.51
C SER A 357 54.19 -16.83 14.26
N SER A 358 53.58 -16.27 15.31
CA SER A 358 52.67 -15.15 15.28
C SER A 358 53.21 -13.87 15.96
N GLN A 359 54.51 -13.85 16.24
CA GLN A 359 55.15 -12.68 16.87
C GLN A 359 55.40 -11.55 15.88
N LEU A 360 55.33 -10.30 16.35
CA LEU A 360 55.59 -9.11 15.52
C LEU A 360 57.08 -8.98 15.17
N SER A 361 57.96 -9.69 15.83
CA SER A 361 59.38 -9.72 15.53
C SER A 361 59.98 -11.13 15.67
N LEU A 362 60.91 -11.44 14.78
CA LEU A 362 61.71 -12.65 14.81
C LEU A 362 63.16 -12.28 14.97
N THR A 363 63.90 -13.05 15.79
CA THR A 363 65.32 -12.93 15.99
C THR A 363 66.01 -14.26 15.68
N ASN A 364 67.36 -14.25 15.68
CA ASN A 364 68.17 -15.44 15.37
C ASN A 364 67.83 -16.00 14.00
N LEU A 365 67.66 -15.13 13.03
CA LEU A 365 67.37 -15.51 11.63
C LEU A 365 68.65 -15.74 10.85
N CYS A 366 68.70 -16.90 10.15
CA CYS A 366 69.72 -17.18 9.17
C CYS A 366 69.40 -16.45 7.86
N ALA A 367 70.38 -16.36 6.94
CA ALA A 367 70.14 -15.83 5.60
C ALA A 367 69.06 -16.67 4.88
N GLY A 368 67.97 -16.06 4.43
CA GLY A 368 66.81 -16.70 3.81
C GLY A 368 65.72 -15.72 3.43
N ASN A 369 64.68 -16.22 2.76
CA ASN A 369 63.46 -15.46 2.48
C ASN A 369 62.41 -15.74 3.58
N TYR A 370 61.87 -14.70 4.15
CA TYR A 370 60.80 -14.73 5.17
C TYR A 370 59.55 -14.05 4.63
N ASN A 371 58.46 -14.75 4.59
CA ASN A 371 57.14 -14.25 4.15
C ASN A 371 56.23 -14.01 5.36
N TYR A 372 55.45 -12.95 5.36
CA TYR A 372 54.50 -12.60 6.40
C TYR A 372 53.17 -12.12 5.82
#